data_e9b3f72893837b2026bb8450c0051cfe
#
_entry.id   e9b3f72893837b2026bb8450c0051cfe
#
_cell.length_a   1.000
_cell.length_b   1.000
_cell.length_c   1.000
_cell.angle_alpha   90.00
_cell.angle_beta   90.00
_cell.angle_gamma   90.00
#
_symmetry.space_group_name_H-M   'P 1'
#
loop_
_entity.id
_entity.type
_entity.pdbx_description
1 polymer ?
#
loop_
_entity_poly.entity_id
_entity_poly.type
_entity_poly.pdbx_seq_one_letter_code
_entity_poly.pdbx_strand_id
1 'polypeptide(L)'
;MKVTILGSGTSQGIPVIACECDVCQSNDSLDKRLRSSVLINAEENNYVIDTGPDFRQQMLRHKVKQLKSVLFTHEHKDHLAGLDDVRPFNYMEDADMDIFCSDQVAKAIKNEFHYVFSEKKYPGTPRLNIQLIKNEPFKLTDGPMVIPIQVYHHKMPVFGFRIADFTYITDAKTIDDIEIEKVRGSKILIVNALHKSQHLSHFNLEEALAFIAQVKPEQAYLTHISHLFGKHKEIEASLPKGVNLAYDGLSFEI
;
A
#
# COMPACT_ATOMS: atom_id res chain seq x y z
N MET A 1 15.33 -0.43 -9.91
CA MET A 1 14.36 0.10 -8.94
C MET A 1 14.27 -0.86 -7.77
N LYS A 2 14.26 -0.34 -6.51
CA LYS A 2 14.06 -1.19 -5.34
C LYS A 2 12.68 -0.93 -4.74
N VAL A 3 11.96 -1.99 -4.38
CA VAL A 3 10.66 -1.93 -3.73
C VAL A 3 10.76 -2.62 -2.38
N THR A 4 10.21 -1.99 -1.32
CA THR A 4 10.20 -2.55 0.05
C THR A 4 8.79 -2.51 0.61
N ILE A 5 8.29 -3.64 1.10
CA ILE A 5 7.01 -3.72 1.80
C ILE A 5 7.21 -3.15 3.21
N LEU A 6 6.61 -2.01 3.49
CA LEU A 6 6.69 -1.33 4.79
C LEU A 6 5.75 -1.93 5.82
N GLY A 7 4.61 -2.41 5.35
CA GLY A 7 3.61 -3.10 6.12
C GLY A 7 2.78 -4.02 5.24
N SER A 8 2.41 -5.17 5.76
CA SER A 8 1.71 -6.25 5.04
C SER A 8 0.40 -6.68 5.70
N GLY A 9 0.02 -6.02 6.79
CA GLY A 9 -1.20 -6.30 7.54
C GLY A 9 -2.40 -5.48 7.08
N THR A 10 -3.58 -5.97 7.40
CA THR A 10 -4.87 -5.30 7.21
C THR A 10 -5.05 -4.11 8.15
N SER A 11 -6.21 -3.47 8.13
CA SER A 11 -6.57 -2.23 8.83
C SER A 11 -6.25 -2.21 10.34
N GLN A 12 -6.24 -3.36 11.01
CA GLN A 12 -5.93 -3.45 12.44
C GLN A 12 -4.45 -3.74 12.72
N GLY A 13 -3.68 -4.12 11.70
CA GLY A 13 -2.33 -4.68 11.87
C GLY A 13 -2.36 -6.03 12.61
N ILE A 14 -1.19 -6.61 12.88
CA ILE A 14 -1.01 -7.82 13.69
C ILE A 14 0.16 -7.59 14.66
N PRO A 15 0.00 -7.76 15.96
CA PRO A 15 -1.20 -8.23 16.67
C PRO A 15 -2.35 -7.23 16.71
N VAL A 16 -3.56 -7.74 16.77
CA VAL A 16 -4.77 -6.94 16.99
C VAL A 16 -4.90 -6.64 18.49
N ILE A 17 -5.30 -5.42 18.84
CA ILE A 17 -5.49 -4.99 20.23
C ILE A 17 -6.46 -5.94 20.94
N ALA A 18 -6.06 -6.41 22.13
CA ALA A 18 -6.81 -7.32 23.00
C ALA A 18 -7.11 -8.71 22.38
N CYS A 19 -6.46 -9.10 21.29
CA CYS A 19 -6.62 -10.42 20.67
C CYS A 19 -5.60 -11.41 21.25
N GLU A 20 -6.10 -12.57 21.72
CA GLU A 20 -5.29 -13.64 22.31
C GLU A 20 -5.13 -14.85 21.39
N CYS A 21 -5.46 -14.74 20.11
CA CYS A 21 -5.29 -15.85 19.17
C CYS A 21 -3.81 -16.19 18.93
N ASP A 22 -3.54 -17.40 18.46
CA ASP A 22 -2.19 -17.93 18.25
C ASP A 22 -1.33 -17.05 17.33
N VAL A 23 -1.92 -16.37 16.36
CA VAL A 23 -1.22 -15.45 15.44
C VAL A 23 -0.83 -14.16 16.18
N CYS A 24 -1.75 -13.56 16.93
CA CYS A 24 -1.48 -12.34 17.69
C CYS A 24 -0.47 -12.56 18.82
N GLN A 25 -0.45 -13.76 19.43
CA GLN A 25 0.49 -14.17 20.49
C GLN A 25 1.80 -14.74 19.95
N SER A 26 1.94 -14.94 18.64
CA SER A 26 3.16 -15.48 18.05
C SER A 26 4.38 -14.63 18.37
N ASN A 27 5.52 -15.28 18.63
CA ASN A 27 6.83 -14.64 18.76
C ASN A 27 7.59 -14.55 17.43
N ASP A 28 7.05 -15.12 16.35
CA ASP A 28 7.66 -15.01 15.02
C ASP A 28 7.46 -13.59 14.48
N SER A 29 8.54 -12.95 14.06
CA SER A 29 8.49 -11.60 13.49
C SER A 29 7.70 -11.53 12.19
N LEU A 30 7.59 -12.64 11.43
CA LEU A 30 6.80 -12.73 10.22
C LEU A 30 5.29 -12.70 10.46
N ASP A 31 4.86 -12.99 11.70
CA ASP A 31 3.47 -12.86 12.14
C ASP A 31 3.13 -11.44 12.65
N LYS A 32 4.11 -10.54 12.75
CA LYS A 32 3.92 -9.15 13.18
C LYS A 32 3.87 -8.26 11.94
N ARG A 33 2.73 -7.59 11.73
CA ARG A 33 2.46 -6.86 10.50
C ARG A 33 1.91 -5.47 10.79
N LEU A 34 2.60 -4.44 10.31
CA LEU A 34 2.09 -3.08 10.26
C LEU A 34 1.06 -2.96 9.12
N ARG A 35 0.25 -1.88 9.12
CA ARG A 35 -0.74 -1.62 8.06
C ARG A 35 -0.05 -1.49 6.71
N SER A 36 -0.76 -1.92 5.68
CA SER A 36 -0.25 -2.00 4.31
C SER A 36 0.33 -0.68 3.81
N SER A 37 1.59 -0.73 3.37
CA SER A 37 2.29 0.39 2.72
C SER A 37 3.52 -0.13 2.00
N VAL A 38 3.97 0.60 0.98
CA VAL A 38 5.12 0.23 0.13
C VAL A 38 6.04 1.42 -0.09
N LEU A 39 7.34 1.21 0.07
CA LEU A 39 8.40 2.16 -0.29
C LEU A 39 8.99 1.77 -1.65
N ILE A 40 9.10 2.74 -2.54
CA ILE A 40 9.70 2.61 -3.87
C ILE A 40 10.92 3.52 -3.93
N ASN A 41 12.08 2.94 -4.19
CA ASN A 41 13.31 3.69 -4.48
C ASN A 41 13.57 3.62 -6.00
N ALA A 42 13.46 4.73 -6.68
CA ALA A 42 13.67 4.84 -8.11
C ALA A 42 14.29 6.19 -8.46
N GLU A 43 15.22 6.20 -9.43
CA GLU A 43 15.85 7.44 -9.91
C GLU A 43 16.41 8.31 -8.77
N GLU A 44 17.04 7.64 -7.76
CA GLU A 44 17.62 8.26 -6.55
C GLU A 44 16.61 8.87 -5.57
N ASN A 45 15.31 8.77 -5.86
CA ASN A 45 14.22 9.28 -5.04
C ASN A 45 13.43 8.16 -4.34
N ASN A 46 12.76 8.54 -3.26
CA ASN A 46 11.85 7.70 -2.51
C ASN A 46 10.40 8.12 -2.72
N TYR A 47 9.54 7.15 -2.93
CA TYR A 47 8.10 7.31 -3.06
C TYR A 47 7.41 6.30 -2.14
N VAL A 48 6.30 6.69 -1.52
CA VAL A 48 5.53 5.79 -0.66
C VAL A 48 4.12 5.64 -1.22
N ILE A 49 3.62 4.40 -1.25
CA ILE A 49 2.20 4.12 -1.46
C ILE A 49 1.57 3.94 -0.08
N ASP A 50 0.61 4.79 0.24
CA ASP A 50 -0.16 4.89 1.47
C ASP A 50 0.65 5.22 2.73
N THR A 51 0.10 6.14 3.54
CA THR A 51 0.65 6.59 4.83
C THR A 51 -0.32 6.26 5.96
N GLY A 52 -0.48 4.98 6.26
CA GLY A 52 -1.33 4.53 7.36
C GLY A 52 -0.83 4.98 8.75
N PRO A 53 -1.51 4.61 9.84
CA PRO A 53 -1.14 5.01 11.21
C PRO A 53 0.28 4.63 11.63
N ASP A 54 0.87 3.63 10.94
CA ASP A 54 2.22 3.14 11.23
C ASP A 54 3.32 3.86 10.43
N PHE A 55 2.97 4.84 9.59
CA PHE A 55 3.89 5.51 8.67
C PHE A 55 5.17 6.00 9.35
N ARG A 56 5.04 6.69 10.48
CA ARG A 56 6.22 7.14 11.25
C ARG A 56 7.14 5.98 11.64
N GLN A 57 6.59 4.90 12.16
CA GLN A 57 7.36 3.72 12.55
C GLN A 57 8.02 3.06 11.33
N GLN A 58 7.33 2.99 10.21
CA GLN A 58 7.83 2.47 8.93
C GLN A 58 9.02 3.29 8.43
N MET A 59 8.92 4.61 8.42
CA MET A 59 10.02 5.50 8.00
C MET A 59 11.25 5.36 8.90
N LEU A 60 11.06 5.30 10.21
CA LEU A 60 12.16 5.12 11.18
C LEU A 60 12.83 3.76 11.02
N ARG A 61 12.05 2.67 10.88
CA ARG A 61 12.57 1.30 10.70
C ARG A 61 13.46 1.18 9.47
N HIS A 62 13.04 1.79 8.36
CA HIS A 62 13.75 1.74 7.09
C HIS A 62 14.75 2.89 6.88
N LYS A 63 14.92 3.76 7.91
CA LYS A 63 15.87 4.89 7.91
C LYS A 63 15.71 5.79 6.68
N VAL A 64 14.45 6.01 6.24
CA VAL A 64 14.13 6.87 5.11
C VAL A 64 14.53 8.32 5.46
N LYS A 65 15.40 8.92 4.65
CA LYS A 65 15.95 10.27 4.90
C LYS A 65 15.35 11.35 4.02
N GLN A 66 14.74 10.96 2.91
CA GLN A 66 14.10 11.84 1.95
C GLN A 66 12.85 11.15 1.40
N LEU A 67 11.83 11.90 1.05
CA LEU A 67 10.59 11.39 0.48
C LEU A 67 10.05 12.40 -0.54
N LYS A 68 10.02 12.01 -1.81
CA LYS A 68 9.64 12.90 -2.90
C LYS A 68 8.14 13.04 -3.06
N SER A 69 7.40 11.93 -2.97
CA SER A 69 5.95 11.95 -3.09
C SER A 69 5.28 10.76 -2.37
N VAL A 70 3.99 10.94 -2.13
CA VAL A 70 3.08 9.90 -1.64
C VAL A 70 2.00 9.64 -2.70
N LEU A 71 1.73 8.37 -2.96
CA LEU A 71 0.60 7.91 -3.78
C LEU A 71 -0.45 7.32 -2.85
N PHE A 72 -1.71 7.67 -3.02
CA PHE A 72 -2.80 7.08 -2.25
C PHE A 72 -3.64 6.16 -3.10
N THR A 73 -3.89 4.96 -2.56
CA THR A 73 -4.80 3.98 -3.14
C THR A 73 -6.25 4.40 -2.93
N HIS A 74 -6.62 4.75 -1.69
CA HIS A 74 -7.97 5.20 -1.29
C HIS A 74 -7.95 5.92 0.07
N GLU A 75 -9.13 6.34 0.57
CA GLU A 75 -9.25 7.23 1.73
C GLU A 75 -9.43 6.54 3.08
N HIS A 76 -9.39 5.22 3.20
CA HIS A 76 -9.52 4.56 4.49
C HIS A 76 -8.38 4.92 5.45
N LYS A 77 -8.70 4.91 6.76
CA LYS A 77 -7.78 5.39 7.81
C LYS A 77 -6.48 4.62 7.89
N ASP A 78 -6.52 3.32 7.65
CA ASP A 78 -5.34 2.47 7.65
C ASP A 78 -4.37 2.76 6.49
N HIS A 79 -4.81 3.56 5.50
CA HIS A 79 -4.00 4.03 4.37
C HIS A 79 -3.63 5.51 4.47
N LEU A 80 -4.42 6.33 5.20
CA LEU A 80 -4.32 7.78 5.14
C LEU A 80 -3.87 8.45 6.46
N ALA A 81 -4.17 7.86 7.63
CA ALA A 81 -4.14 8.56 8.92
C ALA A 81 -2.75 9.05 9.37
N GLY A 82 -1.67 8.52 8.82
CA GLY A 82 -0.30 8.95 9.14
C GLY A 82 0.26 10.08 8.26
N LEU A 83 -0.56 10.67 7.38
CA LEU A 83 -0.11 11.70 6.43
C LEU A 83 0.52 12.91 7.13
N ASP A 84 0.12 13.27 8.34
CA ASP A 84 0.71 14.39 9.09
C ASP A 84 2.21 14.19 9.36
N ASP A 85 2.69 12.96 9.45
CA ASP A 85 4.09 12.63 9.69
C ASP A 85 5.01 12.83 8.46
N VAL A 86 4.52 13.40 7.35
CA VAL A 86 5.38 13.86 6.25
C VAL A 86 6.10 15.18 6.56
N ARG A 87 5.69 15.90 7.60
CA ARG A 87 6.27 17.22 8.01
C ARG A 87 7.80 17.24 8.11
N PRO A 88 8.47 16.23 8.71
CA PRO A 88 9.92 16.23 8.78
C PRO A 88 10.59 16.32 7.40
N PHE A 89 10.03 15.67 6.38
CA PHE A 89 10.54 15.73 5.02
C PHE A 89 10.37 17.13 4.41
N ASN A 90 9.24 17.82 4.67
CA ASN A 90 9.05 19.19 4.23
C ASN A 90 10.14 20.13 4.77
N TYR A 91 10.55 19.95 6.04
CA TYR A 91 11.61 20.77 6.65
C TYR A 91 13.01 20.44 6.11
N MET A 92 13.29 19.15 5.95
CA MET A 92 14.60 18.69 5.52
C MET A 92 14.89 19.04 4.06
N GLU A 93 13.86 19.00 3.21
CA GLU A 93 13.97 19.23 1.76
C GLU A 93 13.55 20.66 1.36
N ASP A 94 13.02 21.44 2.32
CA ASP A 94 12.39 22.76 2.09
C ASP A 94 11.42 22.77 0.91
N ALA A 95 10.63 21.70 0.78
CA ALA A 95 9.72 21.48 -0.33
C ALA A 95 8.34 21.00 0.16
N ASP A 96 7.31 21.24 -0.65
CA ASP A 96 6.01 20.67 -0.42
C ASP A 96 6.01 19.21 -0.82
N MET A 97 5.25 18.36 -0.09
CA MET A 97 5.08 16.95 -0.40
C MET A 97 4.05 16.77 -1.51
N ASP A 98 4.46 16.25 -2.65
CA ASP A 98 3.52 15.89 -3.72
C ASP A 98 2.68 14.68 -3.33
N ILE A 99 1.36 14.83 -3.42
CA ILE A 99 0.35 13.83 -3.06
C ILE A 99 -0.44 13.45 -4.30
N PHE A 100 -0.14 12.29 -4.86
CA PHE A 100 -0.86 11.74 -6.01
C PHE A 100 -2.08 10.95 -5.53
N CYS A 101 -3.28 11.43 -5.84
CA CYS A 101 -4.51 10.79 -5.35
C CYS A 101 -5.72 11.09 -6.23
N SER A 102 -6.78 10.27 -6.10
CA SER A 102 -8.08 10.54 -6.73
C SER A 102 -8.75 11.78 -6.12
N ASP A 103 -9.75 12.32 -6.81
CA ASP A 103 -10.56 13.44 -6.28
C ASP A 103 -11.26 13.07 -4.96
N GLN A 104 -11.70 11.82 -4.80
CA GLN A 104 -12.32 11.30 -3.58
C GLN A 104 -11.34 11.34 -2.41
N VAL A 105 -10.12 10.84 -2.61
CA VAL A 105 -9.05 10.88 -1.60
C VAL A 105 -8.64 12.32 -1.29
N ALA A 106 -8.54 13.19 -2.29
CA ALA A 106 -8.23 14.61 -2.09
C ALA A 106 -9.25 15.33 -1.19
N LYS A 107 -10.53 15.00 -1.37
CA LYS A 107 -11.61 15.51 -0.50
C LYS A 107 -11.48 14.99 0.93
N ALA A 108 -11.16 13.70 1.11
CA ALA A 108 -10.92 13.13 2.43
C ALA A 108 -9.72 13.78 3.13
N ILE A 109 -8.59 13.96 2.42
CA ILE A 109 -7.41 14.66 2.95
C ILE A 109 -7.76 16.07 3.40
N LYS A 110 -8.48 16.84 2.58
CA LYS A 110 -8.87 18.23 2.94
C LYS A 110 -9.80 18.29 4.16
N ASN A 111 -10.67 17.30 4.32
CA ASN A 111 -11.56 17.22 5.47
C ASN A 111 -10.82 16.83 6.76
N GLU A 112 -9.95 15.84 6.70
CA GLU A 112 -9.23 15.32 7.87
C GLU A 112 -8.10 16.23 8.33
N PHE A 113 -7.36 16.75 7.38
CA PHE A 113 -6.22 17.64 7.61
C PHE A 113 -6.57 19.09 7.25
N HIS A 114 -7.81 19.53 7.57
CA HIS A 114 -8.33 20.85 7.22
C HIS A 114 -7.39 22.01 7.61
N TYR A 115 -6.65 21.85 8.72
CA TYR A 115 -5.68 22.83 9.20
C TYR A 115 -4.51 23.06 8.22
N VAL A 116 -4.16 22.05 7.40
CA VAL A 116 -3.14 22.15 6.36
C VAL A 116 -3.57 23.08 5.23
N PHE A 117 -4.85 23.15 4.96
CA PHE A 117 -5.46 23.93 3.86
C PHE A 117 -6.10 25.23 4.33
N SER A 118 -6.02 25.56 5.62
CA SER A 118 -6.55 26.79 6.20
C SER A 118 -5.81 28.02 5.65
N GLU A 119 -6.52 29.13 5.46
CA GLU A 119 -5.90 30.41 5.10
C GLU A 119 -4.89 30.90 6.16
N LYS A 120 -5.19 30.67 7.43
CA LYS A 120 -4.31 30.97 8.56
C LYS A 120 -3.64 29.68 9.05
N LYS A 121 -2.54 29.32 8.41
CA LYS A 121 -1.77 28.12 8.79
C LYS A 121 -0.98 28.35 10.07
N TYR A 122 -1.02 27.40 10.98
CA TYR A 122 -0.09 27.37 12.11
C TYR A 122 1.33 27.04 11.61
N PRO A 123 2.38 27.72 12.06
CA PRO A 123 3.75 27.36 11.75
C PRO A 123 4.03 25.91 12.13
N GLY A 124 4.48 25.10 11.19
CA GLY A 124 4.76 23.70 11.42
C GLY A 124 3.69 22.70 10.93
N THR A 125 2.64 23.17 10.28
CA THR A 125 1.73 22.28 9.55
C THR A 125 2.46 21.64 8.36
N PRO A 126 2.08 20.42 7.95
CA PRO A 126 2.57 19.84 6.70
C PRO A 126 2.32 20.77 5.51
N ARG A 127 3.24 20.74 4.56
CA ARG A 127 3.07 21.40 3.25
C ARG A 127 2.76 20.31 2.23
N LEU A 128 1.54 20.31 1.70
CA LEU A 128 1.04 19.29 0.77
C LEU A 128 0.67 19.95 -0.56
N ASN A 129 1.13 19.36 -1.65
CA ASN A 129 0.77 19.72 -3.01
C ASN A 129 -0.05 18.57 -3.63
N ILE A 130 -1.37 18.73 -3.76
CA ILE A 130 -2.26 17.68 -4.26
C ILE A 130 -2.20 17.63 -5.78
N GLN A 131 -1.77 16.48 -6.30
CA GLN A 131 -1.75 16.10 -7.71
C GLN A 131 -2.90 15.13 -7.98
N LEU A 132 -3.97 15.62 -8.61
CA LEU A 132 -5.10 14.76 -8.95
C LEU A 132 -4.75 13.81 -10.07
N ILE A 133 -4.94 12.51 -9.83
CA ILE A 133 -4.78 11.46 -10.81
C ILE A 133 -6.12 10.87 -11.24
N LYS A 134 -6.17 10.39 -12.47
CA LYS A 134 -7.26 9.61 -13.04
C LYS A 134 -6.76 8.22 -13.37
N ASN A 135 -7.63 7.38 -13.92
CA ASN A 135 -7.25 6.03 -14.38
C ASN A 135 -6.47 6.05 -15.71
N GLU A 136 -5.46 6.92 -15.79
CA GLU A 136 -4.58 7.12 -16.95
C GLU A 136 -3.11 7.18 -16.47
N PRO A 137 -2.15 6.71 -17.28
CA PRO A 137 -0.73 6.77 -16.91
C PRO A 137 -0.29 8.19 -16.59
N PHE A 138 0.48 8.33 -15.51
CA PHE A 138 1.07 9.61 -15.08
C PHE A 138 2.53 9.44 -14.66
N LYS A 139 3.26 10.54 -14.63
CA LYS A 139 4.66 10.54 -14.21
C LYS A 139 4.78 11.07 -12.79
N LEU A 140 5.54 10.38 -11.93
CA LEU A 140 5.91 10.91 -10.60
C LEU A 140 6.86 12.09 -10.76
N THR A 141 6.82 12.99 -9.79
CA THR A 141 7.77 14.11 -9.72
C THR A 141 9.19 13.56 -9.64
N ASP A 142 10.03 13.91 -10.62
CA ASP A 142 11.39 13.39 -10.78
C ASP A 142 11.48 11.86 -10.66
N GLY A 143 10.53 11.12 -11.26
CA GLY A 143 10.42 9.69 -11.08
C GLY A 143 9.80 8.93 -12.24
N PRO A 144 9.52 7.64 -12.05
CA PRO A 144 9.02 6.75 -13.08
C PRO A 144 7.59 7.05 -13.50
N MET A 145 7.20 6.48 -14.65
CA MET A 145 5.81 6.37 -15.07
C MET A 145 5.05 5.39 -14.20
N VAL A 146 3.84 5.77 -13.83
CA VAL A 146 2.90 4.95 -13.06
C VAL A 146 1.65 4.70 -13.90
N ILE A 147 1.20 3.45 -13.92
CA ILE A 147 -0.07 3.05 -14.53
C ILE A 147 -1.05 2.73 -13.40
N PRO A 148 -2.09 3.53 -13.19
CA PRO A 148 -3.14 3.23 -12.23
C PRO A 148 -3.95 2.03 -12.70
N ILE A 149 -4.36 1.20 -11.75
CA ILE A 149 -5.21 0.04 -11.97
C ILE A 149 -6.43 0.22 -11.08
N GLN A 150 -7.59 0.42 -11.67
CA GLN A 150 -8.81 0.61 -10.91
C GLN A 150 -9.37 -0.75 -10.47
N VAL A 151 -9.48 -0.93 -9.15
CA VAL A 151 -10.14 -2.07 -8.52
C VAL A 151 -11.27 -1.58 -7.64
N TYR A 152 -12.10 -2.49 -7.13
CA TYR A 152 -13.21 -2.12 -6.29
C TYR A 152 -13.14 -2.81 -4.93
N HIS A 153 -13.19 -2.01 -3.88
CA HIS A 153 -13.39 -2.41 -2.50
C HIS A 153 -14.89 -2.40 -2.20
N HIS A 154 -15.58 -3.51 -2.42
CA HIS A 154 -17.03 -3.59 -2.55
C HIS A 154 -17.53 -2.68 -3.69
N LYS A 155 -18.06 -1.47 -3.38
CA LYS A 155 -18.53 -0.48 -4.37
C LYS A 155 -17.60 0.72 -4.52
N MET A 156 -16.60 0.83 -3.66
CA MET A 156 -15.68 1.96 -3.65
C MET A 156 -14.52 1.71 -4.63
N PRO A 157 -14.24 2.66 -5.55
CA PRO A 157 -13.08 2.56 -6.42
C PRO A 157 -11.80 2.78 -5.62
N VAL A 158 -10.82 1.94 -5.85
CA VAL A 158 -9.48 1.96 -5.25
C VAL A 158 -8.45 1.90 -6.38
N PHE A 159 -7.34 2.61 -6.26
CA PHE A 159 -6.23 2.49 -7.19
C PHE A 159 -5.18 1.51 -6.69
N GLY A 160 -4.87 0.50 -7.52
CA GLY A 160 -3.57 -0.14 -7.52
C GLY A 160 -2.62 0.63 -8.44
N PHE A 161 -1.33 0.31 -8.39
CA PHE A 161 -0.30 0.99 -9.18
C PHE A 161 0.65 0.00 -9.81
N ARG A 162 0.91 0.14 -11.11
CA ARG A 162 2.00 -0.53 -11.80
C ARG A 162 3.12 0.45 -12.13
N ILE A 163 4.35 0.08 -11.77
CA ILE A 163 5.57 0.83 -12.06
C ILE A 163 6.57 -0.16 -12.68
N ALA A 164 6.83 -0.01 -13.97
CA ALA A 164 7.62 -0.95 -14.75
C ALA A 164 7.11 -2.41 -14.59
N ASP A 165 7.93 -3.31 -14.07
CA ASP A 165 7.62 -4.73 -13.86
C ASP A 165 7.00 -5.05 -12.49
N PHE A 166 6.76 -4.04 -11.66
CA PHE A 166 6.14 -4.15 -10.34
C PHE A 166 4.69 -3.71 -10.36
N THR A 167 3.79 -4.48 -9.76
CA THR A 167 2.39 -4.11 -9.54
C THR A 167 1.99 -4.31 -8.08
N TYR A 168 1.35 -3.30 -7.52
CA TYR A 168 0.78 -3.30 -6.17
C TYR A 168 -0.72 -3.06 -6.22
N ILE A 169 -1.49 -3.99 -5.66
CA ILE A 169 -2.95 -3.93 -5.52
C ILE A 169 -3.30 -4.27 -4.08
N THR A 170 -4.01 -3.38 -3.40
CA THR A 170 -4.56 -3.61 -2.07
C THR A 170 -6.06 -3.38 -2.08
N ASP A 171 -6.78 -3.95 -1.12
CA ASP A 171 -8.21 -3.70 -0.89
C ASP A 171 -9.13 -4.03 -2.08
N ALA A 172 -8.67 -4.91 -2.97
CA ALA A 172 -9.47 -5.35 -4.08
C ALA A 172 -10.46 -6.46 -3.68
N LYS A 173 -11.71 -6.35 -4.16
CA LYS A 173 -12.72 -7.40 -4.18
C LYS A 173 -13.11 -7.78 -5.59
N THR A 174 -13.15 -6.82 -6.49
CA THR A 174 -13.40 -7.04 -7.91
C THR A 174 -12.49 -6.18 -8.76
N ILE A 175 -12.22 -6.64 -9.96
CA ILE A 175 -11.41 -5.96 -10.95
C ILE A 175 -11.99 -6.25 -12.33
N ASP A 176 -12.11 -5.23 -13.17
CA ASP A 176 -12.63 -5.36 -14.53
C ASP A 176 -11.57 -5.92 -15.48
N ASP A 177 -11.99 -6.64 -16.53
CA ASP A 177 -11.07 -7.27 -17.49
C ASP A 177 -10.08 -6.29 -18.12
N ILE A 178 -10.51 -5.07 -18.42
CA ILE A 178 -9.64 -4.02 -18.98
C ILE A 178 -8.51 -3.63 -18.00
N GLU A 179 -8.78 -3.68 -16.71
CA GLU A 179 -7.80 -3.39 -15.67
C GLU A 179 -6.84 -4.57 -15.46
N ILE A 180 -7.33 -5.80 -15.62
CA ILE A 180 -6.51 -7.01 -15.60
C ILE A 180 -5.44 -6.97 -16.68
N GLU A 181 -5.75 -6.46 -17.86
CA GLU A 181 -4.77 -6.32 -18.94
C GLU A 181 -3.61 -5.37 -18.56
N LYS A 182 -3.84 -4.35 -17.74
CA LYS A 182 -2.78 -3.48 -17.23
C LYS A 182 -1.82 -4.21 -16.26
N VAL A 183 -2.29 -5.27 -15.59
CA VAL A 183 -1.49 -6.07 -14.64
C VAL A 183 -0.65 -7.13 -15.36
N ARG A 184 -1.10 -7.62 -16.52
CA ARG A 184 -0.38 -8.64 -17.29
C ARG A 184 1.06 -8.22 -17.61
N GLY A 185 1.98 -9.18 -17.55
CA GLY A 185 3.40 -8.93 -17.80
C GLY A 185 4.14 -8.29 -16.61
N SER A 186 3.50 -8.18 -15.44
CA SER A 186 4.22 -7.85 -14.21
C SER A 186 5.15 -9.00 -13.83
N LYS A 187 6.39 -8.70 -13.48
CA LYS A 187 7.29 -9.71 -12.89
C LYS A 187 6.92 -9.97 -11.44
N ILE A 188 6.68 -8.89 -10.68
CA ILE A 188 6.30 -8.98 -9.27
C ILE A 188 4.91 -8.37 -9.10
N LEU A 189 3.98 -9.17 -8.59
CA LEU A 189 2.65 -8.75 -8.22
C LEU A 189 2.47 -8.86 -6.70
N ILE A 190 2.12 -7.74 -6.06
CA ILE A 190 1.60 -7.72 -4.70
C ILE A 190 0.08 -7.55 -4.77
N VAL A 191 -0.68 -8.45 -4.16
CA VAL A 191 -2.15 -8.39 -4.16
C VAL A 191 -2.72 -8.76 -2.79
N ASN A 192 -3.82 -8.13 -2.39
CA ASN A 192 -4.44 -8.45 -1.11
C ASN A 192 -5.07 -9.85 -1.09
N ALA A 193 -4.94 -10.50 0.07
CA ALA A 193 -5.71 -11.67 0.45
C ALA A 193 -6.00 -11.59 1.95
N LEU A 194 -7.19 -11.18 2.33
CA LEU A 194 -7.50 -10.86 3.73
C LEU A 194 -7.40 -12.08 4.66
N HIS A 195 -8.00 -13.19 4.26
CA HIS A 195 -8.01 -14.49 4.93
C HIS A 195 -8.59 -15.58 4.02
N LYS A 196 -8.80 -16.81 4.54
CA LYS A 196 -9.31 -17.95 3.74
C LYS A 196 -10.81 -17.88 3.44
N SER A 197 -11.62 -17.33 4.34
CA SER A 197 -13.07 -17.26 4.19
C SER A 197 -13.48 -16.13 3.23
N GLN A 198 -14.68 -16.22 2.66
CA GLN A 198 -15.22 -15.14 1.84
C GLN A 198 -15.38 -13.85 2.63
N HIS A 199 -15.13 -12.72 1.98
CA HIS A 199 -15.31 -11.40 2.54
C HIS A 199 -16.04 -10.48 1.55
N LEU A 200 -16.81 -9.52 2.08
CA LEU A 200 -17.65 -8.64 1.27
C LEU A 200 -16.82 -7.71 0.37
N SER A 201 -15.68 -7.24 0.86
CA SER A 201 -14.95 -6.11 0.27
C SER A 201 -13.49 -6.42 -0.08
N HIS A 202 -12.97 -7.60 0.27
CA HIS A 202 -11.59 -8.00 -0.05
C HIS A 202 -11.57 -9.36 -0.74
N PHE A 203 -10.56 -9.62 -1.56
CA PHE A 203 -10.24 -10.97 -1.98
C PHE A 203 -9.94 -11.83 -0.76
N ASN A 204 -10.50 -13.04 -0.75
CA ASN A 204 -10.01 -14.13 0.08
C ASN A 204 -8.84 -14.84 -0.62
N LEU A 205 -8.29 -15.88 0.01
CA LEU A 205 -7.17 -16.63 -0.59
C LEU A 205 -7.51 -17.22 -1.96
N GLU A 206 -8.68 -17.86 -2.10
CA GLU A 206 -9.09 -18.51 -3.33
C GLU A 206 -9.24 -17.51 -4.49
N GLU A 207 -9.89 -16.37 -4.23
CA GLU A 207 -10.07 -15.28 -5.22
C GLU A 207 -8.73 -14.66 -5.63
N ALA A 208 -7.82 -14.44 -4.67
CA ALA A 208 -6.48 -13.92 -4.96
C ALA A 208 -5.67 -14.91 -5.81
N LEU A 209 -5.71 -16.21 -5.50
CA LEU A 209 -5.05 -17.24 -6.30
C LEU A 209 -5.63 -17.35 -7.71
N ALA A 210 -6.96 -17.25 -7.87
CA ALA A 210 -7.60 -17.22 -9.19
C ALA A 210 -7.15 -16.02 -10.03
N PHE A 211 -7.07 -14.83 -9.42
CA PHE A 211 -6.56 -13.62 -10.07
C PHE A 211 -5.09 -13.77 -10.48
N ILE A 212 -4.23 -14.28 -9.59
CA ILE A 212 -2.81 -14.55 -9.89
C ILE A 212 -2.68 -15.53 -11.06
N ALA A 213 -3.48 -16.61 -11.09
CA ALA A 213 -3.48 -17.58 -12.18
C ALA A 213 -3.92 -16.98 -13.54
N GLN A 214 -4.80 -15.97 -13.53
CA GLN A 214 -5.24 -15.25 -14.73
C GLN A 214 -4.15 -14.30 -15.25
N VAL A 215 -3.45 -13.59 -14.35
CA VAL A 215 -2.41 -12.58 -14.69
C VAL A 215 -1.07 -13.21 -15.02
N LYS A 216 -0.70 -14.31 -14.34
CA LYS A 216 0.54 -15.09 -14.49
C LYS A 216 1.81 -14.24 -14.32
N PRO A 217 2.00 -13.56 -13.16
CA PRO A 217 3.25 -12.89 -12.87
C PRO A 217 4.38 -13.92 -12.67
N GLU A 218 5.66 -13.50 -12.74
CA GLU A 218 6.78 -14.38 -12.40
C GLU A 218 6.76 -14.77 -10.92
N GLN A 219 6.40 -13.80 -10.05
CA GLN A 219 6.25 -13.98 -8.60
C GLN A 219 5.04 -13.18 -8.10
N ALA A 220 4.28 -13.76 -7.20
CA ALA A 220 3.18 -13.08 -6.52
C ALA A 220 3.37 -13.11 -5.00
N TYR A 221 2.94 -12.04 -4.33
CA TYR A 221 2.97 -11.94 -2.87
C TYR A 221 1.62 -11.45 -2.36
N LEU A 222 1.09 -12.17 -1.37
CA LEU A 222 -0.18 -11.83 -0.72
C LEU A 222 0.06 -10.80 0.39
N THR A 223 -0.70 -9.72 0.40
CA THR A 223 -0.64 -8.63 1.37
C THR A 223 -2.01 -8.33 1.99
N HIS A 224 -2.08 -7.31 2.85
CA HIS A 224 -3.29 -6.90 3.56
C HIS A 224 -3.89 -8.03 4.39
N ILE A 225 -3.00 -8.75 5.10
CA ILE A 225 -3.28 -10.01 5.77
C ILE A 225 -3.87 -9.75 7.16
N SER A 226 -4.96 -10.45 7.49
CA SER A 226 -5.60 -10.46 8.79
C SER A 226 -5.01 -11.56 9.69
N HIS A 227 -5.10 -11.41 11.01
CA HIS A 227 -4.74 -12.45 11.99
C HIS A 227 -5.57 -13.74 11.84
N LEU A 228 -6.71 -13.68 11.14
CA LEU A 228 -7.55 -14.84 10.84
C LEU A 228 -7.03 -15.68 9.66
N PHE A 229 -5.97 -15.23 8.99
CA PHE A 229 -5.38 -15.97 7.88
C PHE A 229 -4.61 -17.21 8.36
N GLY A 230 -3.96 -17.13 9.51
CA GLY A 230 -3.10 -18.16 10.12
C GLY A 230 -1.66 -17.69 10.26
N LYS A 231 -0.79 -18.51 10.85
CA LYS A 231 0.64 -18.19 11.01
C LYS A 231 1.38 -18.20 9.68
N HIS A 232 2.30 -17.26 9.51
CA HIS A 232 3.05 -17.07 8.26
C HIS A 232 3.62 -18.38 7.70
N LYS A 233 4.42 -19.11 8.49
CA LYS A 233 5.07 -20.34 8.04
C LYS A 233 4.11 -21.46 7.61
N GLU A 234 2.97 -21.57 8.30
CA GLU A 234 1.95 -22.58 7.99
C GLU A 234 1.25 -22.27 6.67
N ILE A 235 0.90 -21.01 6.46
CA ILE A 235 0.25 -20.56 5.23
C ILE A 235 1.22 -20.62 4.06
N GLU A 236 2.44 -20.09 4.21
CA GLU A 236 3.49 -20.10 3.18
C GLU A 236 3.74 -21.51 2.65
N ALA A 237 3.81 -22.50 3.54
CA ALA A 237 4.00 -23.91 3.15
C ALA A 237 2.83 -24.51 2.36
N SER A 238 1.64 -23.90 2.42
CA SER A 238 0.42 -24.35 1.71
C SER A 238 0.17 -23.64 0.37
N LEU A 239 0.94 -22.58 0.07
CA LEU A 239 0.75 -21.79 -1.14
C LEU A 239 1.31 -22.51 -2.38
N PRO A 240 0.75 -22.29 -3.57
CA PRO A 240 1.29 -22.84 -4.80
C PRO A 240 2.65 -22.20 -5.14
N LYS A 241 3.48 -22.92 -5.91
CA LYS A 241 4.78 -22.42 -6.36
C LYS A 241 4.66 -21.05 -7.05
N GLY A 242 5.50 -20.11 -6.65
CA GLY A 242 5.53 -18.74 -7.20
C GLY A 242 4.57 -17.78 -6.51
N VAL A 243 3.82 -18.25 -5.50
CA VAL A 243 2.99 -17.40 -4.63
C VAL A 243 3.53 -17.49 -3.21
N ASN A 244 3.71 -16.34 -2.57
CA ASN A 244 4.30 -16.23 -1.24
C ASN A 244 3.49 -15.24 -0.39
N LEU A 245 3.72 -15.20 0.93
CA LEU A 245 3.21 -14.14 1.78
C LEU A 245 4.17 -12.95 1.79
N ALA A 246 3.66 -11.74 1.60
CA ALA A 246 4.41 -10.55 1.93
C ALA A 246 4.63 -10.45 3.46
N TYR A 247 5.71 -9.82 3.87
CA TYR A 247 6.01 -9.49 5.26
C TYR A 247 6.72 -8.14 5.34
N ASP A 248 6.67 -7.52 6.52
CA ASP A 248 7.25 -6.21 6.74
C ASP A 248 8.78 -6.24 6.59
N GLY A 249 9.31 -5.47 5.64
CA GLY A 249 10.73 -5.42 5.31
C GLY A 249 11.15 -6.27 4.11
N LEU A 250 10.23 -7.05 3.52
CA LEU A 250 10.50 -7.76 2.26
C LEU A 250 10.86 -6.75 1.16
N SER A 251 11.96 -7.02 0.44
CA SER A 251 12.44 -6.11 -0.61
C SER A 251 12.76 -6.84 -1.90
N PHE A 252 12.58 -6.13 -3.02
CA PHE A 252 12.85 -6.61 -4.38
C PHE A 252 13.71 -5.60 -5.13
N GLU A 253 14.64 -6.11 -5.95
CA GLU A 253 15.31 -5.35 -7.00
C GLU A 253 14.64 -5.66 -8.35
N ILE A 254 14.18 -4.61 -9.07
CA ILE A 254 13.41 -4.70 -10.31
C ILE A 254 14.10 -3.89 -11.39
#